data_3293242d0e2f3aaa6ccaa29e3119d388
#
_entry.id   3293242d0e2f3aaa6ccaa29e3119d388
#
_cell.length_a   1.000
_cell.length_b   1.000
_cell.length_c   1.000
_cell.angle_alpha   90.00
_cell.angle_beta   90.00
_cell.angle_gamma   90.00
#
_symmetry.space_group_name_H-M   'P 1'
#
loop_
_entity.id
_entity.type
_entity.pdbx_description
1 polymer ?
#
loop_
_entity_poly.entity_id
_entity_poly.type
_entity_poly.pdbx_seq_one_letter_code
_entity_poly.pdbx_strand_id
1 'polypeptide(L)'
;MKFTITHRNKKNQLLVSTKSLERFLKRIVNDDAKNTVENFREYVPWLTNGYDGYKDMPTWMHVHPAAEFQKSENGLLKMKQNNGILLLTFVNIKEEGGVAAVKQSVASLPSTLAAFMGADGISLHVLVKYALSKGTLPNEEAKADRIYKQAFHTFAPLYQILVKATMQMPEPSIYSDFLLTRDSLPYYREDALPLMLNEVIHTVEKPVDNINEADVDNSSEHVDKDSKELSDNILSMIGFLCKKYDFRYNSVMKFTEYRPKDKDYWGFQPVDARVQKRMTLEVQLANIRVSIKDVRNYLESDLLSTYNPVENFLFKCMGKWDGKDHIRALARTVPTDNPHWEDWFYTWFLAMVDQWRSYSHRKYGNSVAPLLISKQGYNKSTFCRSLVPPELQWGYNDNLVLSEKRQVLQAMCQALLLNLDEFNQISPQVQQGFLKNIIQLPSVKMKPPYGSHVQEFPRMASFIATSNMEDILSDPSGNRRFLGVELTGPIDVSQLPNYEQLYAQALAALQAGEKTYFDAEQTKLIMASNRKFEVISPVDQYFNLYFDLTDDAKLGEYLTAAEIFQELKSHIGSSVKLSNLISFGRKLSQMPSIHRKRFNDGMRYLVVQKS
;
A
#
# COMPACT_ATOMS: atom_id res chain seq x y z
N MET A 1 -29.04 -6.41 29.18
CA MET A 1 -28.60 -6.08 27.82
C MET A 1 -27.82 -7.26 27.25
N LYS A 2 -28.13 -7.68 26.02
CA LYS A 2 -27.47 -8.81 25.35
C LYS A 2 -27.01 -8.37 23.98
N PHE A 3 -25.77 -8.76 23.63
CA PHE A 3 -25.19 -8.57 22.30
C PHE A 3 -25.38 -9.81 21.46
N THR A 4 -25.65 -9.62 20.18
CA THR A 4 -25.73 -10.72 19.23
C THR A 4 -24.36 -10.95 18.59
N ILE A 5 -23.95 -12.20 18.57
CA ILE A 5 -22.71 -12.65 17.93
C ILE A 5 -23.07 -13.54 16.77
N THR A 6 -22.58 -13.21 15.60
CA THR A 6 -22.81 -13.96 14.37
C THR A 6 -21.50 -14.44 13.78
N HIS A 7 -21.52 -15.60 13.14
CA HIS A 7 -20.42 -16.09 12.29
C HIS A 7 -20.95 -17.11 11.29
N ARG A 8 -20.20 -17.36 10.23
CA ARG A 8 -20.53 -18.39 9.26
C ARG A 8 -19.67 -19.63 9.50
N ASN A 9 -20.30 -20.80 9.50
CA ASN A 9 -19.56 -22.05 9.60
C ASN A 9 -18.92 -22.42 8.24
N LYS A 10 -18.13 -23.51 8.20
CA LYS A 10 -17.48 -24.00 6.98
C LYS A 10 -18.46 -24.34 5.83
N LYS A 11 -19.76 -24.51 6.12
CA LYS A 11 -20.83 -24.72 5.13
C LYS A 11 -21.55 -23.41 4.76
N ASN A 12 -20.97 -22.26 5.07
CA ASN A 12 -21.52 -20.91 4.84
C ASN A 12 -22.88 -20.64 5.53
N GLN A 13 -23.25 -21.43 6.54
CA GLN A 13 -24.48 -21.23 7.28
C GLN A 13 -24.28 -20.21 8.40
N LEU A 14 -25.19 -19.22 8.49
CA LEU A 14 -25.18 -18.23 9.55
C LEU A 14 -25.55 -18.88 10.89
N LEU A 15 -24.66 -18.74 11.86
CA LEU A 15 -24.86 -19.11 13.25
C LEU A 15 -25.04 -17.83 14.07
N VAL A 16 -26.05 -17.79 14.93
CA VAL A 16 -26.42 -16.65 15.76
C VAL A 16 -26.43 -17.08 17.21
N SER A 17 -25.76 -16.33 18.06
CA SER A 17 -25.77 -16.54 19.51
C SER A 17 -25.86 -15.22 20.24
N THR A 18 -26.39 -15.18 21.44
CA THR A 18 -26.47 -13.98 22.28
C THR A 18 -25.67 -14.14 23.56
N LYS A 19 -24.99 -13.08 23.99
CA LYS A 19 -24.23 -13.02 25.24
C LYS A 19 -24.57 -11.73 25.98
N SER A 20 -24.58 -11.78 27.33
CA SER A 20 -24.66 -10.55 28.11
C SER A 20 -23.40 -9.71 27.91
N LEU A 21 -23.53 -8.38 28.02
CA LEU A 21 -22.40 -7.44 27.93
C LEU A 21 -21.27 -7.84 28.88
N GLU A 22 -21.58 -8.19 30.11
CA GLU A 22 -20.58 -8.64 31.11
C GLU A 22 -19.79 -9.87 30.63
N ARG A 23 -20.48 -10.88 30.08
CA ARG A 23 -19.81 -12.07 29.51
C ARG A 23 -18.99 -11.75 28.28
N PHE A 24 -19.44 -10.79 27.49
CA PHE A 24 -18.69 -10.31 26.34
C PHE A 24 -17.38 -9.62 26.81
N LEU A 25 -17.47 -8.68 27.76
CA LEU A 25 -16.30 -7.97 28.30
C LEU A 25 -15.29 -8.93 28.95
N LYS A 26 -15.77 -9.91 29.72
CA LYS A 26 -14.88 -10.97 30.25
C LYS A 26 -14.18 -11.77 29.16
N ARG A 27 -14.83 -11.96 28.02
CA ARG A 27 -14.25 -12.71 26.91
C ARG A 27 -13.16 -11.92 26.17
N ILE A 28 -13.33 -10.60 25.97
CA ILE A 28 -12.34 -9.80 25.23
C ILE A 28 -11.06 -9.52 26.04
N VAL A 29 -11.08 -9.75 27.34
CA VAL A 29 -9.86 -9.64 28.18
C VAL A 29 -8.83 -10.72 27.81
N ASN A 30 -9.30 -11.90 27.41
CA ASN A 30 -8.45 -13.01 27.00
C ASN A 30 -8.74 -13.39 25.54
N ASP A 31 -7.70 -13.78 24.80
CA ASP A 31 -7.87 -14.35 23.46
C ASP A 31 -8.38 -15.80 23.56
N ASP A 32 -8.78 -16.39 22.44
CA ASP A 32 -9.14 -17.80 22.38
C ASP A 32 -7.88 -18.71 22.53
N ALA A 33 -8.12 -20.01 22.69
CA ALA A 33 -7.03 -21.00 22.86
C ALA A 33 -6.05 -21.07 21.67
N LYS A 34 -6.38 -20.44 20.54
CA LYS A 34 -5.55 -20.37 19.33
C LYS A 34 -4.92 -19.00 19.13
N ASN A 35 -5.09 -18.09 20.07
CA ASN A 35 -4.64 -16.69 19.97
C ASN A 35 -5.09 -16.02 18.65
N THR A 36 -6.33 -16.24 18.25
CA THR A 36 -6.84 -15.84 16.94
C THR A 36 -6.72 -14.32 16.70
N VAL A 37 -7.03 -13.50 17.71
CA VAL A 37 -6.95 -12.04 17.59
C VAL A 37 -5.50 -11.56 17.61
N GLU A 38 -4.64 -12.14 18.45
CA GLU A 38 -3.22 -11.78 18.49
C GLU A 38 -2.53 -12.15 17.17
N ASN A 39 -2.78 -13.34 16.66
CA ASN A 39 -2.27 -13.75 15.37
C ASN A 39 -2.73 -12.79 14.25
N PHE A 40 -3.98 -12.33 14.30
CA PHE A 40 -4.48 -11.33 13.36
C PHE A 40 -3.72 -10.01 13.48
N ARG A 41 -3.43 -9.55 14.70
CA ARG A 41 -2.69 -8.30 14.93
C ARG A 41 -1.27 -8.31 14.42
N GLU A 42 -0.63 -9.47 14.34
CA GLU A 42 0.69 -9.60 13.71
C GLU A 42 0.65 -9.23 12.22
N TYR A 43 -0.53 -9.32 11.58
CA TYR A 43 -0.73 -8.91 10.19
C TYR A 43 -1.16 -7.45 10.02
N VAL A 44 -1.61 -6.79 11.08
CA VAL A 44 -2.11 -5.41 11.03
C VAL A 44 -1.07 -4.39 10.58
N PRO A 45 0.25 -4.50 10.89
CA PRO A 45 1.26 -3.63 10.29
C PRO A 45 1.29 -3.65 8.77
N TRP A 46 0.62 -4.61 8.14
CA TRP A 46 0.45 -4.74 6.69
C TRP A 46 -0.77 -3.96 6.18
N LEU A 47 -1.71 -3.67 7.09
CA LEU A 47 -2.97 -3.01 6.82
C LEU A 47 -2.81 -1.54 7.22
N THR A 48 -2.30 -0.71 6.32
CA THR A 48 -2.26 0.73 6.58
C THR A 48 -3.68 1.30 6.45
N ASN A 49 -4.10 2.08 7.46
CA ASN A 49 -5.28 2.93 7.41
C ASN A 49 -6.64 2.25 7.25
N GLY A 50 -7.03 1.40 8.21
CA GLY A 50 -8.43 1.07 8.42
C GLY A 50 -9.07 0.29 7.28
N TYR A 51 -8.42 -0.75 6.81
CA TYR A 51 -8.98 -1.65 5.83
C TYR A 51 -10.18 -2.42 6.40
N ASP A 52 -11.35 -2.25 5.79
CA ASP A 52 -12.59 -2.94 6.14
C ASP A 52 -12.68 -4.39 5.60
N GLY A 53 -11.71 -4.85 4.82
CA GLY A 53 -11.75 -6.15 4.15
C GLY A 53 -11.72 -7.38 5.05
N TYR A 54 -11.31 -7.23 6.29
CA TYR A 54 -11.44 -8.29 7.29
C TYR A 54 -12.90 -8.50 7.75
N LYS A 55 -13.80 -7.55 7.53
CA LYS A 55 -15.25 -7.74 7.76
C LYS A 55 -15.83 -8.85 6.89
N ASP A 56 -15.21 -9.14 5.78
CA ASP A 56 -15.62 -10.19 4.83
C ASP A 56 -15.01 -11.57 5.15
N MET A 57 -14.30 -11.74 6.28
CA MET A 57 -13.85 -13.06 6.72
C MET A 57 -15.06 -13.88 7.19
N PRO A 58 -15.54 -14.85 6.39
CA PRO A 58 -16.83 -15.50 6.67
C PRO A 58 -16.84 -16.34 7.94
N THR A 59 -15.66 -16.68 8.47
CA THR A 59 -15.50 -17.49 9.70
C THR A 59 -15.26 -16.66 10.96
N TRP A 60 -15.03 -15.34 10.83
CA TRP A 60 -14.83 -14.49 12.00
C TRP A 60 -16.16 -14.20 12.71
N MET A 61 -16.07 -13.94 14.00
CA MET A 61 -17.26 -13.61 14.80
C MET A 61 -17.51 -12.11 14.74
N HIS A 62 -18.70 -11.73 14.29
CA HIS A 62 -19.20 -10.35 14.26
C HIS A 62 -20.08 -10.09 15.48
N VAL A 63 -19.89 -8.98 16.13
CA VAL A 63 -20.62 -8.58 17.34
C VAL A 63 -21.50 -7.38 17.04
N HIS A 64 -22.81 -7.56 17.22
CA HIS A 64 -23.83 -6.52 16.99
C HIS A 64 -24.30 -5.97 18.35
N PRO A 65 -23.86 -4.74 18.75
CA PRO A 65 -24.18 -4.19 20.07
C PRO A 65 -25.53 -3.47 20.11
N ALA A 66 -26.00 -2.94 18.97
CA ALA A 66 -27.14 -2.03 18.90
C ALA A 66 -28.48 -2.71 19.21
N ALA A 67 -28.61 -4.01 18.90
CA ALA A 67 -29.82 -4.78 19.15
C ALA A 67 -29.57 -6.26 19.44
N GLU A 68 -30.54 -6.92 20.07
CA GLU A 68 -30.62 -8.39 20.12
C GLU A 68 -31.30 -8.88 18.85
N PHE A 69 -30.60 -9.75 18.08
CA PHE A 69 -31.10 -10.37 16.87
C PHE A 69 -31.34 -11.87 17.05
N GLN A 70 -32.22 -12.40 16.26
CA GLN A 70 -32.45 -13.83 16.11
C GLN A 70 -32.40 -14.20 14.61
N LYS A 71 -32.18 -15.48 14.32
CA LYS A 71 -32.24 -16.00 12.96
C LYS A 71 -33.70 -16.15 12.54
N SER A 72 -34.08 -15.56 11.39
CA SER A 72 -35.40 -15.74 10.79
C SER A 72 -35.49 -17.10 10.07
N GLU A 73 -36.71 -17.51 9.70
CA GLU A 73 -36.96 -18.72 8.91
C GLU A 73 -36.23 -18.67 7.56
N ASN A 74 -36.06 -17.50 6.98
CA ASN A 74 -35.32 -17.28 5.72
C ASN A 74 -33.79 -17.20 5.91
N GLY A 75 -33.28 -17.48 7.10
CA GLY A 75 -31.84 -17.48 7.37
C GLY A 75 -31.20 -16.10 7.59
N LEU A 76 -31.99 -15.01 7.54
CA LEU A 76 -31.54 -13.63 7.77
C LEU A 76 -31.61 -13.29 9.27
N LEU A 77 -30.90 -12.20 9.66
CA LEU A 77 -31.05 -11.62 11.01
C LEU A 77 -32.37 -10.85 11.09
N LYS A 78 -33.12 -11.06 12.18
CA LYS A 78 -34.33 -10.33 12.52
C LYS A 78 -34.16 -9.72 13.92
N MET A 79 -34.44 -8.43 14.05
CA MET A 79 -34.34 -7.75 15.33
C MET A 79 -35.40 -8.25 16.31
N LYS A 80 -34.98 -8.49 17.53
CA LYS A 80 -35.83 -8.88 18.67
C LYS A 80 -36.04 -7.74 19.64
N GLN A 81 -34.95 -7.02 19.98
CA GLN A 81 -35.00 -5.95 20.97
C GLN A 81 -33.90 -4.92 20.68
N ASN A 82 -34.27 -3.62 20.74
CA ASN A 82 -33.32 -2.52 20.64
C ASN A 82 -32.60 -2.32 21.97
N ASN A 83 -31.28 -2.22 21.94
CA ASN A 83 -30.44 -2.04 23.13
C ASN A 83 -30.19 -0.57 23.49
N GLY A 84 -30.47 0.38 22.61
CA GLY A 84 -30.15 1.80 22.80
C GLY A 84 -28.64 2.07 22.85
N ILE A 85 -27.88 1.36 22.03
CA ILE A 85 -26.43 1.48 21.95
C ILE A 85 -26.01 1.90 20.56
N LEU A 86 -25.23 2.98 20.47
CA LEU A 86 -24.51 3.38 19.27
C LEU A 86 -23.12 2.74 19.30
N LEU A 87 -22.67 2.26 18.14
CA LEU A 87 -21.31 1.84 17.89
C LEU A 87 -20.57 2.97 17.16
N LEU A 88 -19.53 3.51 17.76
CA LEU A 88 -18.59 4.44 17.15
C LEU A 88 -17.24 3.73 17.01
N THR A 89 -16.58 3.89 15.86
CA THR A 89 -15.25 3.30 15.61
C THR A 89 -14.28 4.40 15.20
N PHE A 90 -13.18 4.53 15.94
CA PHE A 90 -12.10 5.46 15.65
C PHE A 90 -10.92 4.74 15.03
N VAL A 91 -10.42 5.29 13.94
CA VAL A 91 -9.26 4.81 13.17
C VAL A 91 -8.25 5.94 12.97
N ASN A 92 -7.07 5.64 12.45
CA ASN A 92 -6.02 6.65 12.21
C ASN A 92 -5.72 7.49 13.46
N ILE A 93 -5.56 6.82 14.58
CA ILE A 93 -5.35 7.47 15.89
C ILE A 93 -3.98 8.15 15.89
N LYS A 94 -3.99 9.49 15.96
CA LYS A 94 -2.80 10.35 16.01
C LYS A 94 -2.53 10.92 17.41
N GLU A 95 -3.29 10.48 18.40
CA GLU A 95 -3.14 10.89 19.80
C GLU A 95 -1.79 10.38 20.33
N GLU A 96 -1.06 11.23 21.05
CA GLU A 96 0.12 10.80 21.80
C GLU A 96 -0.32 9.82 22.90
N GLY A 97 0.24 8.60 22.90
CA GLY A 97 -0.23 7.49 23.71
C GLY A 97 -1.22 6.55 23.01
N GLY A 98 -1.58 6.83 21.75
CA GLY A 98 -2.33 5.93 20.86
C GLY A 98 -3.74 5.58 21.35
N VAL A 99 -4.16 4.33 21.10
CA VAL A 99 -5.51 3.83 21.45
C VAL A 99 -5.83 4.01 22.94
N ALA A 100 -4.85 3.88 23.83
CA ALA A 100 -5.05 4.02 25.26
C ALA A 100 -5.45 5.47 25.66
N ALA A 101 -4.81 6.47 25.07
CA ALA A 101 -5.12 7.87 25.33
C ALA A 101 -6.51 8.24 24.80
N VAL A 102 -6.88 7.80 23.59
CA VAL A 102 -8.22 8.00 23.03
C VAL A 102 -9.29 7.31 23.88
N LYS A 103 -9.01 6.11 24.37
CA LYS A 103 -9.88 5.38 25.29
C LYS A 103 -10.16 6.19 26.56
N GLN A 104 -9.13 6.80 27.12
CA GLN A 104 -9.25 7.65 28.31
C GLN A 104 -10.06 8.93 28.02
N SER A 105 -9.86 9.55 26.86
CA SER A 105 -10.59 10.76 26.45
C SER A 105 -12.07 10.48 26.30
N VAL A 106 -12.46 9.42 25.59
CA VAL A 106 -13.88 9.06 25.43
C VAL A 106 -14.53 8.56 26.72
N ALA A 107 -13.75 7.98 27.64
CA ALA A 107 -14.20 7.56 28.97
C ALA A 107 -14.61 8.74 29.86
N SER A 108 -14.18 9.96 29.57
CA SER A 108 -14.59 11.17 30.31
C SER A 108 -16.07 11.50 30.13
N LEU A 109 -16.69 11.08 29.01
CA LEU A 109 -18.11 11.30 28.76
C LEU A 109 -18.97 10.32 29.58
N PRO A 110 -19.99 10.83 30.31
CA PRO A 110 -20.89 9.99 31.09
C PRO A 110 -21.69 8.98 30.26
N SER A 111 -21.85 9.22 28.97
CA SER A 111 -22.61 8.39 28.03
C SER A 111 -21.83 7.22 27.43
N THR A 112 -20.52 7.17 27.66
CA THR A 112 -19.68 6.06 27.23
C THR A 112 -19.94 4.84 28.11
N LEU A 113 -20.57 3.82 27.54
CA LEU A 113 -20.86 2.56 28.23
C LEU A 113 -19.62 1.67 28.28
N ALA A 114 -18.93 1.52 27.13
CA ALA A 114 -17.70 0.75 27.03
C ALA A 114 -16.81 1.30 25.92
N ALA A 115 -15.50 1.13 26.07
CA ALA A 115 -14.53 1.43 25.01
C ALA A 115 -13.42 0.38 25.06
N PHE A 116 -13.09 -0.19 23.91
CA PHE A 116 -12.08 -1.26 23.80
C PHE A 116 -11.42 -1.25 22.43
N MET A 117 -10.20 -1.76 22.39
CA MET A 117 -9.38 -1.87 21.20
C MET A 117 -10.04 -2.76 20.14
N GLY A 118 -9.99 -2.37 18.87
CA GLY A 118 -10.46 -3.17 17.76
C GLY A 118 -9.64 -4.44 17.53
N ALA A 119 -10.17 -5.34 16.72
CA ALA A 119 -9.48 -6.59 16.36
C ALA A 119 -8.13 -6.32 15.69
N ASP A 120 -8.00 -5.20 14.98
CA ASP A 120 -6.77 -4.72 14.32
C ASP A 120 -5.67 -4.22 15.28
N GLY A 121 -5.99 -3.98 16.56
CA GLY A 121 -5.04 -3.46 17.56
C GLY A 121 -4.73 -1.97 17.44
N ILE A 122 -5.24 -1.28 16.43
CA ILE A 122 -4.97 0.15 16.14
C ILE A 122 -6.22 1.02 16.11
N SER A 123 -7.41 0.42 16.02
CA SER A 123 -8.70 1.11 16.12
C SER A 123 -9.27 1.02 17.53
N LEU A 124 -10.25 1.87 17.82
CA LEU A 124 -11.01 1.90 19.07
C LEU A 124 -12.51 1.82 18.77
N HIS A 125 -13.18 0.85 19.37
CA HIS A 125 -14.64 0.77 19.39
C HIS A 125 -15.17 1.41 20.66
N VAL A 126 -16.18 2.28 20.51
CA VAL A 126 -16.83 2.98 21.62
C VAL A 126 -18.33 2.70 21.55
N LEU A 127 -18.87 2.17 22.64
CA LEU A 127 -20.29 1.92 22.82
C LEU A 127 -20.90 3.06 23.61
N VAL A 128 -21.83 3.78 22.98
CA VAL A 128 -22.47 4.95 23.54
C VAL A 128 -23.94 4.67 23.82
N LYS A 129 -24.37 4.95 25.04
CA LYS A 129 -25.77 4.76 25.43
C LYS A 129 -26.64 5.94 24.98
N TYR A 130 -27.78 5.65 24.36
CA TYR A 130 -28.79 6.68 24.01
C TYR A 130 -30.21 6.22 24.32
N ALA A 131 -31.11 7.20 24.47
CA ALA A 131 -32.53 6.98 24.69
C ALA A 131 -33.34 8.09 24.02
N LEU A 132 -34.64 7.88 23.83
CA LEU A 132 -35.53 8.95 23.38
C LEU A 132 -35.89 9.88 24.55
N SER A 133 -35.98 11.17 24.29
CA SER A 133 -36.46 12.17 25.28
C SER A 133 -37.90 11.94 25.66
N LYS A 134 -38.72 11.35 24.77
CA LYS A 134 -40.11 10.94 25.02
C LYS A 134 -40.35 9.55 24.48
N GLY A 135 -40.97 8.67 25.29
CA GLY A 135 -41.29 7.30 24.89
C GLY A 135 -40.14 6.30 25.06
N THR A 136 -40.34 5.11 24.51
CA THR A 136 -39.38 4.00 24.53
C THR A 136 -38.80 3.72 23.13
N LEU A 137 -37.60 3.21 23.07
CA LEU A 137 -36.97 2.80 21.79
C LEU A 137 -37.83 1.74 21.11
N PRO A 138 -38.13 1.89 19.80
CA PRO A 138 -38.97 0.94 19.09
C PRO A 138 -38.23 -0.37 18.84
N ASN A 139 -39.02 -1.45 18.83
CA ASN A 139 -38.55 -2.80 18.41
C ASN A 139 -39.01 -3.13 16.99
N GLU A 140 -39.72 -2.22 16.31
CA GLU A 140 -39.97 -2.31 14.88
C GLU A 140 -38.68 -1.94 14.12
N GLU A 141 -38.23 -2.82 13.27
CA GLU A 141 -36.90 -2.78 12.66
C GLU A 141 -36.64 -1.53 11.84
N ALA A 142 -37.56 -1.19 10.93
CA ALA A 142 -37.43 0.00 10.07
C ALA A 142 -37.41 1.31 10.89
N LYS A 143 -38.23 1.39 11.95
CA LYS A 143 -38.29 2.54 12.84
C LYS A 143 -37.04 2.60 13.73
N ALA A 144 -36.57 1.47 14.22
CA ALA A 144 -35.37 1.37 15.03
C ALA A 144 -34.11 1.79 14.24
N ASP A 145 -33.99 1.35 12.97
CA ASP A 145 -32.88 1.74 12.11
C ASP A 145 -32.87 3.25 11.82
N ARG A 146 -34.03 3.83 11.54
CA ARG A 146 -34.14 5.28 11.35
C ARG A 146 -33.70 6.07 12.59
N ILE A 147 -34.16 5.65 13.78
CA ILE A 147 -33.77 6.29 15.04
C ILE A 147 -32.30 6.11 15.34
N TYR A 148 -31.73 4.93 15.04
CA TYR A 148 -30.31 4.66 15.18
C TYR A 148 -29.47 5.60 14.29
N LYS A 149 -29.84 5.77 13.01
CA LYS A 149 -29.20 6.71 12.08
C LYS A 149 -29.26 8.15 12.60
N GLN A 150 -30.44 8.60 13.06
CA GLN A 150 -30.59 9.92 13.64
C GLN A 150 -29.72 10.12 14.89
N ALA A 151 -29.68 9.13 15.79
CA ALA A 151 -28.85 9.16 16.99
C ALA A 151 -27.36 9.21 16.63
N PHE A 152 -26.93 8.42 15.64
CA PHE A 152 -25.56 8.42 15.16
C PHE A 152 -25.15 9.80 14.65
N HIS A 153 -25.92 10.40 13.72
CA HIS A 153 -25.60 11.73 13.17
C HIS A 153 -25.66 12.85 14.22
N THR A 154 -26.47 12.69 15.26
CA THR A 154 -26.57 13.69 16.35
C THR A 154 -25.38 13.56 17.32
N PHE A 155 -24.98 12.35 17.69
CA PHE A 155 -24.06 12.14 18.81
C PHE A 155 -22.62 11.82 18.40
N ALA A 156 -22.39 11.26 17.22
CA ALA A 156 -21.04 10.96 16.73
C ALA A 156 -20.12 12.20 16.70
N PRO A 157 -20.57 13.39 16.25
CA PRO A 157 -19.75 14.60 16.26
C PRO A 157 -19.27 15.01 17.66
N LEU A 158 -20.04 14.75 18.72
CA LEU A 158 -19.64 15.05 20.10
C LEU A 158 -18.40 14.26 20.53
N TYR A 159 -18.29 13.02 20.07
CA TYR A 159 -17.15 12.15 20.34
C TYR A 159 -15.96 12.49 19.44
N GLN A 160 -16.21 12.90 18.19
CA GLN A 160 -15.15 13.27 17.25
C GLN A 160 -14.34 14.49 17.72
N ILE A 161 -14.98 15.45 18.35
CA ILE A 161 -14.33 16.68 18.86
C ILE A 161 -13.32 16.37 19.99
N LEU A 162 -13.52 15.28 20.73
CA LEU A 162 -12.70 14.95 21.90
C LEU A 162 -11.36 14.31 21.57
N VAL A 163 -11.19 13.81 20.35
CA VAL A 163 -10.05 12.94 20.00
C VAL A 163 -9.41 13.34 18.68
N LYS A 164 -8.08 13.21 18.61
CA LYS A 164 -7.29 13.38 17.38
C LYS A 164 -7.22 12.06 16.58
N ALA A 165 -8.40 11.52 16.26
CA ALA A 165 -8.55 10.30 15.49
C ALA A 165 -9.64 10.49 14.44
N THR A 166 -9.65 9.70 13.38
CA THR A 166 -10.72 9.72 12.38
C THR A 166 -11.83 8.78 12.83
N MET A 167 -13.05 9.29 12.95
CA MET A 167 -14.20 8.42 13.16
C MET A 167 -14.54 7.72 11.85
N GLN A 168 -14.65 6.41 11.89
CA GLN A 168 -15.14 5.64 10.77
C GLN A 168 -16.64 5.90 10.61
N MET A 169 -17.04 6.42 9.44
CA MET A 169 -18.42 6.80 9.12
C MET A 169 -19.01 5.82 8.08
N PRO A 170 -19.25 4.53 8.43
CA PRO A 170 -20.07 3.68 7.57
C PRO A 170 -21.49 4.25 7.54
N GLU A 171 -22.31 3.84 6.56
CA GLU A 171 -23.74 4.13 6.65
C GLU A 171 -24.26 3.52 7.97
N PRO A 172 -24.68 4.35 8.95
CA PRO A 172 -25.05 3.84 10.25
C PRO A 172 -26.31 3.00 10.13
N SER A 173 -26.30 1.84 10.76
CA SER A 173 -27.45 0.94 10.78
C SER A 173 -27.58 0.25 12.12
N ILE A 174 -28.80 -0.09 12.51
CA ILE A 174 -29.07 -0.92 13.69
C ILE A 174 -28.35 -2.27 13.61
N TYR A 175 -27.93 -2.69 12.40
CA TYR A 175 -27.15 -3.89 12.15
C TYR A 175 -25.63 -3.68 12.25
N SER A 176 -25.17 -2.44 12.47
CA SER A 176 -23.72 -2.15 12.60
C SER A 176 -23.06 -3.11 13.57
N ASP A 177 -21.91 -3.61 13.18
CA ASP A 177 -21.16 -4.62 13.90
C ASP A 177 -19.67 -4.30 13.97
N PHE A 178 -18.96 -5.06 14.77
CA PHE A 178 -17.50 -5.08 14.80
C PHE A 178 -17.02 -6.52 14.98
N LEU A 179 -15.77 -6.77 14.60
CA LEU A 179 -15.17 -8.09 14.78
C LEU A 179 -14.90 -8.40 16.26
N LEU A 180 -15.11 -9.64 16.66
CA LEU A 180 -14.68 -10.09 17.99
C LEU A 180 -13.20 -9.74 18.19
N THR A 181 -12.93 -9.03 19.28
CA THR A 181 -11.62 -8.44 19.57
C THR A 181 -11.05 -8.94 20.89
N ARG A 182 -9.81 -8.54 21.18
CA ARG A 182 -9.14 -8.66 22.48
C ARG A 182 -8.69 -7.29 22.97
N ASP A 183 -8.96 -7.02 24.24
CA ASP A 183 -8.42 -5.87 24.98
C ASP A 183 -8.24 -6.27 26.44
N SER A 184 -7.01 -6.28 26.92
CA SER A 184 -6.69 -6.69 28.31
C SER A 184 -7.22 -5.71 29.36
N LEU A 185 -7.50 -4.45 28.96
CA LEU A 185 -7.97 -3.38 29.82
C LEU A 185 -9.12 -2.59 29.15
N PRO A 186 -10.28 -3.23 28.87
CA PRO A 186 -11.42 -2.52 28.30
C PRO A 186 -11.98 -1.53 29.33
N TYR A 187 -12.38 -0.34 28.87
CA TYR A 187 -13.15 0.56 29.69
C TYR A 187 -14.62 0.08 29.76
N TYR A 188 -15.23 0.18 30.95
CA TYR A 188 -16.64 -0.11 31.15
C TYR A 188 -17.21 0.72 32.27
N ARG A 189 -18.41 1.27 32.06
CA ARG A 189 -19.19 2.00 33.03
C ARG A 189 -20.62 1.46 33.06
N GLU A 190 -21.00 0.79 34.13
CA GLU A 190 -22.32 0.16 34.28
C GLU A 190 -23.45 1.21 34.33
N ASP A 191 -23.20 2.30 35.05
CA ASP A 191 -24.11 3.45 35.26
C ASP A 191 -24.04 4.52 34.17
N ALA A 192 -23.61 4.16 32.94
CA ALA A 192 -23.56 5.12 31.85
C ALA A 192 -24.92 5.80 31.60
N LEU A 193 -24.88 7.11 31.54
CA LEU A 193 -26.10 7.94 31.33
C LEU A 193 -26.43 8.01 29.83
N PRO A 194 -27.68 7.77 29.41
CA PRO A 194 -28.01 7.85 27.99
C PRO A 194 -28.01 9.28 27.47
N LEU A 195 -27.51 9.48 26.25
CA LEU A 195 -27.74 10.72 25.50
C LEU A 195 -29.20 10.75 25.04
N MET A 196 -29.87 11.86 25.29
CA MET A 196 -31.31 12.02 25.02
C MET A 196 -31.52 12.52 23.59
N LEU A 197 -32.15 11.70 22.76
CA LEU A 197 -32.49 12.04 21.38
C LEU A 197 -33.90 12.62 21.32
N ASN A 198 -34.05 13.81 20.74
CA ASN A 198 -35.35 14.37 20.37
C ASN A 198 -35.77 13.79 19.02
N GLU A 199 -36.88 13.04 18.99
CA GLU A 199 -37.41 12.51 17.74
C GLU A 199 -37.98 13.68 16.92
N VAL A 200 -37.38 13.97 15.76
CA VAL A 200 -37.96 14.93 14.80
C VAL A 200 -39.01 14.18 13.99
N ILE A 201 -40.27 14.37 14.34
CA ILE A 201 -41.42 13.88 13.58
C ILE A 201 -41.55 14.77 12.35
N HIS A 202 -41.06 14.36 11.21
CA HIS A 202 -41.47 14.95 9.93
C HIS A 202 -42.86 14.45 9.58
N THR A 203 -43.90 15.14 10.10
CA THR A 203 -45.23 15.09 9.52
C THR A 203 -45.17 15.79 8.17
N VAL A 204 -45.48 15.05 7.12
CA VAL A 204 -45.73 15.61 5.79
C VAL A 204 -47.09 16.35 5.89
N GLU A 205 -47.10 17.62 6.16
CA GLU A 205 -48.26 18.50 5.96
C GLU A 205 -48.05 19.31 4.69
N LYS A 206 -49.15 19.34 3.90
CA LYS A 206 -49.30 20.12 2.69
C LYS A 206 -49.30 21.62 3.01
N PRO A 207 -48.95 22.49 2.04
CA PRO A 207 -48.83 23.92 2.29
C PRO A 207 -50.21 24.57 2.55
N VAL A 208 -50.30 25.40 3.57
CA VAL A 208 -51.37 26.38 3.75
C VAL A 208 -50.74 27.77 3.67
N ASP A 209 -51.28 28.55 2.76
CA ASP A 209 -50.95 29.95 2.49
C ASP A 209 -51.29 30.89 3.64
N ASN A 210 -50.52 31.99 3.66
CA ASN A 210 -50.84 33.33 4.24
C ASN A 210 -50.75 33.52 5.76
N ILE A 211 -49.96 34.47 6.24
CA ILE A 211 -50.31 35.87 6.57
C ILE A 211 -49.18 36.62 7.28
N ASN A 212 -48.83 37.76 6.69
CA ASN A 212 -48.46 39.08 7.20
C ASN A 212 -47.35 39.33 8.23
N GLU A 213 -46.55 40.27 7.80
CA GLU A 213 -45.48 41.04 8.42
C GLU A 213 -45.95 41.80 9.68
N ALA A 214 -45.07 41.88 10.65
CA ALA A 214 -44.88 43.07 11.48
C ALA A 214 -43.44 43.08 12.00
N ASP A 215 -42.79 44.19 11.77
CA ASP A 215 -41.42 44.58 12.10
C ASP A 215 -40.96 44.23 13.51
N VAL A 216 -39.77 43.62 13.65
CA VAL A 216 -38.84 43.87 14.76
C VAL A 216 -37.39 43.69 14.27
N ASP A 217 -36.64 44.74 14.49
CA ASP A 217 -35.21 44.96 14.28
C ASP A 217 -34.35 43.83 14.83
N ASN A 218 -33.51 43.17 13.96
CA ASN A 218 -32.49 42.20 14.40
C ASN A 218 -31.31 42.13 13.47
N SER A 219 -30.29 42.90 13.75
CA SER A 219 -29.00 42.86 13.02
C SER A 219 -28.02 41.79 13.52
N SER A 220 -28.37 40.90 14.44
CA SER A 220 -27.54 39.80 14.96
C SER A 220 -28.00 38.39 14.57
N GLU A 221 -29.21 38.21 14.06
CA GLU A 221 -29.74 36.89 13.66
C GLU A 221 -29.38 36.44 12.24
N HIS A 222 -28.93 37.35 11.36
CA HIS A 222 -28.61 36.99 9.97
C HIS A 222 -27.33 36.17 9.82
N VAL A 223 -26.31 36.34 10.68
CA VAL A 223 -25.05 35.58 10.60
C VAL A 223 -25.23 34.13 11.05
N ASP A 224 -26.09 33.86 12.01
CA ASP A 224 -26.35 32.50 12.50
C ASP A 224 -27.30 31.69 11.59
N LYS A 225 -28.24 32.33 10.90
CA LYS A 225 -29.15 31.66 9.95
C LYS A 225 -28.40 31.20 8.68
N ASP A 226 -27.56 32.04 8.11
CA ASP A 226 -26.81 31.73 6.89
C ASP A 226 -25.75 30.60 7.13
N SER A 227 -25.13 30.58 8.30
CA SER A 227 -24.17 29.53 8.66
C SER A 227 -24.86 28.18 8.92
N LYS A 228 -26.06 28.19 9.50
CA LYS A 228 -26.86 26.98 9.73
C LYS A 228 -27.42 26.42 8.42
N GLU A 229 -27.96 27.30 7.54
CA GLU A 229 -28.43 26.91 6.21
C GLU A 229 -27.30 26.32 5.34
N LEU A 230 -26.09 26.87 5.40
CA LEU A 230 -24.92 26.33 4.69
C LEU A 230 -24.53 24.95 5.22
N SER A 231 -24.52 24.75 6.53
CA SER A 231 -24.24 23.44 7.15
C SER A 231 -25.28 22.39 6.74
N ASP A 232 -26.58 22.75 6.75
CA ASP A 232 -27.66 21.85 6.37
C ASP A 232 -27.59 21.48 4.88
N ASN A 233 -27.20 22.41 4.01
CA ASN A 233 -27.00 22.15 2.59
C ASN A 233 -25.81 21.23 2.31
N ILE A 234 -24.68 21.36 3.04
CA ILE A 234 -23.52 20.47 2.91
C ILE A 234 -23.88 19.05 3.37
N LEU A 235 -24.57 18.90 4.50
CA LEU A 235 -25.00 17.58 4.98
C LEU A 235 -25.99 16.91 4.00
N SER A 236 -26.93 17.69 3.45
CA SER A 236 -27.86 17.21 2.44
C SER A 236 -27.17 16.78 1.16
N MET A 237 -26.15 17.52 0.71
CA MET A 237 -25.29 17.16 -0.41
C MET A 237 -24.57 15.83 -0.18
N ILE A 238 -23.91 15.68 0.96
CA ILE A 238 -23.21 14.45 1.32
C ILE A 238 -24.20 13.27 1.33
N GLY A 239 -25.35 13.42 1.98
CA GLY A 239 -26.41 12.41 2.01
C GLY A 239 -26.91 12.02 0.61
N PHE A 240 -27.13 13.01 -0.28
CA PHE A 240 -27.53 12.78 -1.66
C PHE A 240 -26.46 12.00 -2.44
N LEU A 241 -25.20 12.44 -2.35
CA LEU A 241 -24.08 11.80 -3.05
C LEU A 241 -23.84 10.38 -2.54
N CYS A 242 -23.84 10.16 -1.23
CA CYS A 242 -23.68 8.83 -0.62
C CYS A 242 -24.86 7.89 -0.92
N LYS A 243 -26.08 8.42 -1.14
CA LYS A 243 -27.21 7.60 -1.57
C LYS A 243 -27.03 7.07 -3.00
N LYS A 244 -26.39 7.85 -3.86
CA LYS A 244 -26.26 7.57 -5.31
C LYS A 244 -24.96 6.88 -5.68
N TYR A 245 -23.88 7.13 -4.93
CA TYR A 245 -22.52 6.68 -5.22
C TYR A 245 -21.86 6.05 -3.99
N ASP A 246 -21.01 5.05 -4.25
CA ASP A 246 -19.97 4.63 -3.33
C ASP A 246 -18.70 5.43 -3.64
N PHE A 247 -18.03 5.90 -2.60
CA PHE A 247 -16.78 6.63 -2.69
C PHE A 247 -15.69 5.95 -1.88
N ARG A 248 -14.44 6.06 -2.37
CA ARG A 248 -13.25 5.68 -1.62
C ARG A 248 -12.05 6.51 -2.08
N TYR A 249 -11.13 6.78 -1.18
CA TYR A 249 -9.87 7.43 -1.52
C TYR A 249 -8.79 6.38 -1.77
N ASN A 250 -8.28 6.29 -3.00
CA ASN A 250 -7.18 5.40 -3.35
C ASN A 250 -5.86 5.96 -2.78
N SER A 251 -5.35 5.33 -1.72
CA SER A 251 -4.16 5.81 -1.00
C SER A 251 -2.86 5.66 -1.77
N VAL A 252 -2.81 4.80 -2.79
CA VAL A 252 -1.66 4.59 -3.67
C VAL A 252 -1.66 5.62 -4.78
N MET A 253 -2.75 5.71 -5.52
CA MET A 253 -2.90 6.60 -6.68
C MET A 253 -3.17 8.06 -6.29
N LYS A 254 -3.54 8.32 -5.02
CA LYS A 254 -3.78 9.66 -4.47
C LYS A 254 -4.92 10.42 -5.14
N PHE A 255 -6.01 9.73 -5.43
CA PHE A 255 -7.26 10.32 -5.92
C PHE A 255 -8.47 9.57 -5.38
N THR A 256 -9.62 10.26 -5.42
CA THR A 256 -10.91 9.68 -5.04
C THR A 256 -11.47 8.88 -6.21
N GLU A 257 -11.99 7.70 -5.89
CA GLU A 257 -12.72 6.82 -6.79
C GLU A 257 -14.20 6.79 -6.41
N TYR A 258 -15.06 6.61 -7.39
CA TYR A 258 -16.51 6.47 -7.21
C TYR A 258 -17.06 5.30 -8.01
N ARG A 259 -18.19 4.76 -7.56
CA ARG A 259 -19.00 3.78 -8.26
C ARG A 259 -20.48 4.14 -8.09
N PRO A 260 -21.30 4.19 -9.18
CA PRO A 260 -22.75 4.31 -9.07
C PRO A 260 -23.34 3.08 -8.37
N LYS A 261 -24.21 3.28 -7.38
CA LYS A 261 -24.86 2.18 -6.64
C LYS A 261 -25.93 1.41 -7.44
N ASP A 262 -26.47 2.05 -8.48
CA ASP A 262 -27.45 1.47 -9.38
C ASP A 262 -26.84 0.57 -10.48
N LYS A 263 -25.50 0.47 -10.52
CA LYS A 263 -24.75 -0.23 -11.55
C LYS A 263 -23.70 -1.16 -10.93
N ASP A 264 -24.13 -2.25 -10.34
CA ASP A 264 -23.27 -3.21 -9.63
C ASP A 264 -22.15 -3.82 -10.48
N TYR A 265 -22.29 -3.83 -11.81
CA TYR A 265 -21.29 -4.34 -12.74
C TYR A 265 -20.17 -3.34 -13.06
N TRP A 266 -20.28 -2.08 -12.61
CA TRP A 266 -19.25 -1.09 -12.82
C TRP A 266 -18.23 -1.12 -11.67
N GLY A 267 -16.95 -1.26 -12.03
CA GLY A 267 -15.85 -1.06 -11.08
C GLY A 267 -15.74 0.41 -10.66
N PHE A 268 -14.96 0.64 -9.62
CA PHE A 268 -14.63 1.99 -9.20
C PHE A 268 -13.87 2.75 -10.29
N GLN A 269 -14.23 4.00 -10.52
CA GLN A 269 -13.65 4.90 -11.52
C GLN A 269 -13.08 6.15 -10.83
N PRO A 270 -12.00 6.76 -11.35
CA PRO A 270 -11.50 8.02 -10.82
C PRO A 270 -12.53 9.14 -10.90
N VAL A 271 -12.56 9.99 -9.89
CA VAL A 271 -13.35 11.23 -9.91
C VAL A 271 -12.54 12.30 -10.64
N ASP A 272 -12.81 12.50 -11.92
CA ASP A 272 -12.23 13.59 -12.72
C ASP A 272 -13.07 14.87 -12.66
N ALA A 273 -12.59 15.94 -13.30
CA ALA A 273 -13.28 17.24 -13.33
C ALA A 273 -14.67 17.17 -14.00
N ARG A 274 -14.91 16.25 -14.93
CA ARG A 274 -16.21 16.07 -15.57
C ARG A 274 -17.19 15.41 -14.62
N VAL A 275 -16.72 14.39 -13.90
CA VAL A 275 -17.49 13.71 -12.87
C VAL A 275 -17.88 14.64 -11.74
N GLN A 276 -16.94 15.48 -11.26
CA GLN A 276 -17.24 16.50 -10.24
C GLN A 276 -18.33 17.47 -10.70
N LYS A 277 -18.22 17.98 -11.95
CA LYS A 277 -19.26 18.86 -12.52
C LYS A 277 -20.63 18.19 -12.63
N ARG A 278 -20.65 16.93 -13.08
CA ARG A 278 -21.89 16.15 -13.16
C ARG A 278 -22.51 15.98 -11.77
N MET A 279 -21.75 15.56 -10.77
CA MET A 279 -22.21 15.38 -9.40
C MET A 279 -22.75 16.70 -8.83
N THR A 280 -22.07 17.82 -9.09
CA THR A 280 -22.55 19.15 -8.67
C THR A 280 -23.92 19.47 -9.27
N LEU A 281 -24.09 19.27 -10.58
CA LEU A 281 -25.37 19.49 -11.26
C LEU A 281 -26.47 18.58 -10.72
N GLU A 282 -26.18 17.34 -10.44
CA GLU A 282 -27.15 16.40 -9.88
C GLU A 282 -27.64 16.83 -8.48
N VAL A 283 -26.74 17.32 -7.65
CA VAL A 283 -27.07 17.87 -6.32
C VAL A 283 -27.92 19.14 -6.45
N GLN A 284 -27.57 20.04 -7.35
CA GLN A 284 -28.34 21.26 -7.61
C GLN A 284 -29.72 20.97 -8.20
N LEU A 285 -29.87 19.98 -9.08
CA LEU A 285 -31.15 19.51 -9.61
C LEU A 285 -32.04 18.88 -8.51
N ALA A 286 -31.45 18.41 -7.43
CA ALA A 286 -32.17 17.96 -6.24
C ALA A 286 -32.55 19.13 -5.29
N ASN A 287 -32.48 20.39 -5.75
CA ASN A 287 -32.74 21.61 -5.01
C ASN A 287 -31.85 21.82 -3.77
N ILE A 288 -30.64 21.26 -3.75
CA ILE A 288 -29.66 21.48 -2.69
C ILE A 288 -28.71 22.60 -3.15
N ARG A 289 -28.63 23.68 -2.41
CA ARG A 289 -27.81 24.86 -2.74
C ARG A 289 -26.36 24.65 -2.37
N VAL A 290 -25.54 24.19 -3.34
CA VAL A 290 -24.10 23.96 -3.18
C VAL A 290 -23.33 24.41 -4.40
N SER A 291 -22.06 24.73 -4.20
CA SER A 291 -21.10 25.04 -5.27
C SER A 291 -20.27 23.82 -5.65
N ILE A 292 -19.61 23.89 -6.79
CA ILE A 292 -18.61 22.86 -7.19
C ILE A 292 -17.46 22.77 -6.17
N LYS A 293 -17.16 23.86 -5.46
CA LYS A 293 -16.13 23.88 -4.40
C LYS A 293 -16.52 23.01 -3.21
N ASP A 294 -17.80 23.02 -2.83
CA ASP A 294 -18.30 22.21 -1.73
C ASP A 294 -18.25 20.72 -2.06
N VAL A 295 -18.67 20.34 -3.26
CA VAL A 295 -18.54 18.96 -3.77
C VAL A 295 -17.07 18.54 -3.82
N ARG A 296 -16.18 19.40 -4.32
CA ARG A 296 -14.74 19.12 -4.35
C ARG A 296 -14.16 18.96 -2.95
N ASN A 297 -14.47 19.86 -2.03
CA ASN A 297 -14.01 19.80 -0.64
C ASN A 297 -14.38 18.46 0.02
N TYR A 298 -15.61 17.99 -0.21
CA TYR A 298 -16.04 16.68 0.27
C TYR A 298 -15.24 15.53 -0.37
N LEU A 299 -15.10 15.53 -1.71
CA LEU A 299 -14.41 14.47 -2.45
C LEU A 299 -12.90 14.43 -2.20
N GLU A 300 -12.28 15.54 -1.82
CA GLU A 300 -10.86 15.65 -1.48
C GLU A 300 -10.59 15.58 0.05
N SER A 301 -11.65 15.47 0.86
CA SER A 301 -11.52 15.40 2.32
C SER A 301 -11.17 13.99 2.80
N ASP A 302 -10.70 13.89 4.04
CA ASP A 302 -10.47 12.65 4.77
C ASP A 302 -11.73 12.00 5.37
N LEU A 303 -12.90 12.52 5.01
CA LEU A 303 -14.21 11.93 5.34
C LEU A 303 -14.47 10.64 4.54
N LEU A 304 -13.78 10.44 3.42
CA LEU A 304 -13.93 9.26 2.58
C LEU A 304 -13.09 8.10 3.12
N SER A 305 -13.64 6.89 3.00
CA SER A 305 -12.91 5.67 3.37
C SER A 305 -11.63 5.52 2.53
N THR A 306 -10.52 5.27 3.19
CA THR A 306 -9.25 5.02 2.52
C THR A 306 -9.21 3.58 2.00
N TYR A 307 -8.74 3.39 0.78
CA TYR A 307 -8.60 2.11 0.12
C TYR A 307 -7.18 1.93 -0.43
N ASN A 308 -6.53 0.85 -0.05
CA ASN A 308 -5.24 0.46 -0.63
C ASN A 308 -5.44 -0.80 -1.48
N PRO A 309 -5.39 -0.69 -2.83
CA PRO A 309 -5.62 -1.83 -3.72
C PRO A 309 -4.59 -2.95 -3.54
N VAL A 310 -3.36 -2.60 -3.18
CA VAL A 310 -2.27 -3.57 -3.00
C VAL A 310 -2.47 -4.37 -1.73
N GLU A 311 -2.72 -3.70 -0.61
CA GLU A 311 -3.03 -4.36 0.67
C GLU A 311 -4.26 -5.25 0.55
N ASN A 312 -5.30 -4.77 -0.14
CA ASN A 312 -6.50 -5.56 -0.40
C ASN A 312 -6.20 -6.85 -1.17
N PHE A 313 -5.37 -6.76 -2.21
CA PHE A 313 -4.96 -7.93 -2.98
C PHE A 313 -4.14 -8.91 -2.12
N LEU A 314 -3.12 -8.42 -1.43
CA LEU A 314 -2.26 -9.25 -0.58
C LEU A 314 -3.07 -9.92 0.55
N PHE A 315 -4.00 -9.18 1.14
CA PHE A 315 -4.90 -9.72 2.16
C PHE A 315 -5.76 -10.89 1.65
N LYS A 316 -6.29 -10.77 0.43
CA LYS A 316 -7.06 -11.86 -0.19
C LYS A 316 -6.24 -13.15 -0.41
N CYS A 317 -4.92 -13.02 -0.59
CA CYS A 317 -4.01 -14.15 -0.78
C CYS A 317 -3.54 -14.77 0.55
N MET A 318 -3.61 -14.01 1.64
CA MET A 318 -3.07 -14.41 2.94
C MET A 318 -3.68 -15.73 3.46
N GLY A 319 -2.81 -16.63 3.93
CA GLY A 319 -3.22 -17.92 4.51
C GLY A 319 -3.75 -18.96 3.51
N LYS A 320 -3.68 -18.68 2.21
CA LYS A 320 -4.19 -19.57 1.17
C LYS A 320 -3.14 -20.44 0.50
N TRP A 321 -1.89 -20.34 0.89
CA TRP A 321 -0.82 -21.13 0.28
C TRP A 321 -1.05 -22.64 0.44
N ASP A 322 -0.92 -23.36 -0.67
CA ASP A 322 -1.13 -24.82 -0.77
C ASP A 322 0.12 -25.65 -0.38
N GLY A 323 1.21 -25.00 0.01
CA GLY A 323 2.48 -25.63 0.39
C GLY A 323 3.41 -25.94 -0.79
N LYS A 324 3.04 -25.64 -2.04
CA LYS A 324 3.88 -25.86 -3.22
C LYS A 324 4.75 -24.63 -3.53
N ASP A 325 5.89 -24.86 -4.17
CA ASP A 325 6.79 -23.79 -4.58
C ASP A 325 6.41 -23.19 -5.94
N HIS A 326 5.48 -22.23 -5.91
CA HIS A 326 4.99 -21.52 -7.08
C HIS A 326 5.97 -20.47 -7.60
N ILE A 327 6.79 -19.89 -6.71
CA ILE A 327 7.75 -18.85 -7.11
C ILE A 327 8.88 -19.44 -7.94
N ARG A 328 9.51 -20.55 -7.49
CA ARG A 328 10.53 -21.22 -8.30
C ARG A 328 9.94 -21.90 -9.53
N ALA A 329 8.70 -22.39 -9.45
CA ALA A 329 8.00 -22.90 -10.63
C ALA A 329 7.85 -21.81 -11.71
N LEU A 330 7.53 -20.56 -11.31
CA LEU A 330 7.51 -19.42 -12.24
C LEU A 330 8.91 -19.08 -12.74
N ALA A 331 9.94 -19.13 -11.90
CA ALA A 331 11.33 -18.90 -12.33
C ALA A 331 11.78 -19.89 -13.42
N ARG A 332 11.36 -21.17 -13.34
CA ARG A 332 11.70 -22.22 -14.33
C ARG A 332 11.09 -22.00 -15.70
N THR A 333 10.08 -21.14 -15.85
CA THR A 333 9.54 -20.77 -17.17
C THR A 333 10.55 -19.94 -17.99
N VAL A 334 11.56 -19.37 -17.32
CA VAL A 334 12.68 -18.65 -17.95
C VAL A 334 13.82 -19.64 -18.22
N PRO A 335 14.01 -20.07 -19.46
CA PRO A 335 15.06 -21.04 -19.79
C PRO A 335 16.43 -20.37 -19.71
N THR A 336 17.29 -20.88 -18.82
CA THR A 336 18.67 -20.37 -18.62
C THR A 336 19.58 -21.44 -18.05
N ASP A 337 20.87 -21.33 -18.35
CA ASP A 337 21.92 -22.20 -17.80
C ASP A 337 22.48 -21.64 -16.47
N ASN A 338 21.97 -20.56 -15.97
CA ASN A 338 22.41 -20.00 -14.69
C ASN A 338 21.87 -20.84 -13.51
N PRO A 339 22.75 -21.59 -12.80
CA PRO A 339 22.31 -22.53 -11.76
C PRO A 339 21.72 -21.83 -10.53
N HIS A 340 21.91 -20.52 -10.39
CA HIS A 340 21.44 -19.73 -9.25
C HIS A 340 20.13 -19.00 -9.53
N TRP A 341 19.61 -19.06 -10.75
CA TRP A 341 18.48 -18.24 -11.19
C TRP A 341 17.23 -18.43 -10.33
N GLU A 342 16.83 -19.67 -10.07
CA GLU A 342 15.62 -19.98 -9.29
C GLU A 342 15.68 -19.36 -7.88
N ASP A 343 16.80 -19.49 -7.18
CA ASP A 343 16.99 -18.97 -5.83
C ASP A 343 17.12 -17.44 -5.81
N TRP A 344 17.79 -16.88 -6.81
CA TRP A 344 17.86 -15.42 -6.94
C TRP A 344 16.52 -14.81 -7.25
N PHE A 345 15.76 -15.42 -8.16
CA PHE A 345 14.41 -14.97 -8.48
C PHE A 345 13.48 -15.07 -7.25
N TYR A 346 13.57 -16.17 -6.52
CA TYR A 346 12.81 -16.38 -5.28
C TYR A 346 13.09 -15.26 -4.27
N THR A 347 14.34 -15.01 -3.94
CA THR A 347 14.73 -13.96 -3.00
C THR A 347 14.31 -12.57 -3.47
N TRP A 348 14.50 -12.27 -4.76
CA TRP A 348 14.06 -11.01 -5.35
C TRP A 348 12.55 -10.85 -5.34
N PHE A 349 11.81 -11.92 -5.63
CA PHE A 349 10.34 -11.89 -5.62
C PHE A 349 9.79 -11.63 -4.22
N LEU A 350 10.36 -12.27 -3.20
CA LEU A 350 10.03 -11.95 -1.80
C LEU A 350 10.33 -10.48 -1.48
N ALA A 351 11.48 -9.97 -1.90
CA ALA A 351 11.84 -8.56 -1.72
C ALA A 351 10.88 -7.61 -2.44
N MET A 352 10.37 -7.99 -3.63
CA MET A 352 9.36 -7.24 -4.38
C MET A 352 8.04 -7.18 -3.63
N VAL A 353 7.52 -8.32 -3.18
CA VAL A 353 6.26 -8.38 -2.42
C VAL A 353 6.40 -7.63 -1.08
N ASP A 354 7.53 -7.79 -0.40
CA ASP A 354 7.81 -7.04 0.81
C ASP A 354 7.89 -5.52 0.53
N GLN A 355 8.44 -5.08 -0.60
CA GLN A 355 8.47 -3.67 -1.02
C GLN A 355 7.06 -3.12 -1.25
N TRP A 356 6.13 -3.90 -1.79
CA TRP A 356 4.73 -3.49 -2.01
C TRP A 356 3.97 -3.16 -0.72
N ARG A 357 4.40 -3.73 0.40
CA ARG A 357 3.80 -3.48 1.73
C ARG A 357 4.06 -2.06 2.24
N SER A 358 4.90 -1.29 1.56
CA SER A 358 5.15 0.17 1.71
C SER A 358 5.29 0.69 3.15
N TYR A 359 6.14 0.04 3.97
CA TYR A 359 6.41 0.54 5.32
C TYR A 359 7.15 1.87 5.31
N SER A 360 6.65 2.84 6.07
CA SER A 360 7.22 4.19 6.16
C SER A 360 8.63 4.26 6.75
N HIS A 361 9.09 3.22 7.46
CA HIS A 361 10.37 3.21 8.17
C HIS A 361 11.32 2.09 7.71
N ARG A 362 11.18 1.65 6.48
CA ARG A 362 12.08 0.64 5.90
C ARG A 362 13.50 1.19 5.82
N LYS A 363 14.48 0.46 6.38
CA LYS A 363 15.89 0.86 6.34
C LYS A 363 16.52 0.70 4.95
N TYR A 364 16.11 -0.33 4.20
CA TYR A 364 16.63 -0.64 2.87
C TYR A 364 15.48 -0.96 1.91
N GLY A 365 15.58 -0.47 0.67
CA GLY A 365 14.69 -0.87 -0.41
C GLY A 365 15.17 -2.17 -1.09
N ASN A 366 14.32 -2.75 -1.96
CA ASN A 366 14.74 -3.83 -2.86
C ASN A 366 15.80 -3.27 -3.84
N SER A 367 17.06 -3.52 -3.55
CA SER A 367 18.22 -2.91 -4.21
C SER A 367 18.77 -3.70 -5.39
N VAL A 368 18.07 -4.77 -5.79
CA VAL A 368 18.46 -5.68 -6.86
C VAL A 368 17.34 -5.78 -7.89
N ALA A 369 17.70 -5.93 -9.16
CA ALA A 369 16.78 -6.07 -10.28
C ALA A 369 17.22 -7.25 -11.16
N PRO A 370 16.34 -8.21 -11.49
CA PRO A 370 16.61 -9.17 -12.56
C PRO A 370 16.83 -8.44 -13.88
N LEU A 371 17.77 -8.93 -14.67
CA LEU A 371 18.12 -8.42 -15.98
C LEU A 371 18.09 -9.58 -16.97
N LEU A 372 17.00 -9.66 -17.75
CA LEU A 372 16.76 -10.73 -18.72
C LEU A 372 17.42 -10.37 -20.06
N ILE A 373 18.36 -11.17 -20.49
CA ILE A 373 19.20 -10.93 -21.67
C ILE A 373 18.94 -12.02 -22.71
N SER A 374 18.51 -11.63 -23.90
CA SER A 374 18.34 -12.56 -25.03
C SER A 374 18.08 -11.80 -26.33
N LYS A 375 18.06 -12.50 -27.43
CA LYS A 375 17.54 -11.99 -28.71
C LYS A 375 16.10 -11.49 -28.58
N GLN A 376 15.69 -10.66 -29.53
CA GLN A 376 14.31 -10.20 -29.64
C GLN A 376 13.34 -11.37 -29.85
N GLY A 377 12.10 -11.26 -29.37
CA GLY A 377 11.07 -12.30 -29.55
C GLY A 377 11.07 -13.40 -28.48
N TYR A 378 11.88 -13.32 -27.43
CA TYR A 378 11.93 -14.31 -26.35
C TYR A 378 10.92 -14.03 -25.20
N ASN A 379 9.89 -13.24 -25.43
CA ASN A 379 8.78 -12.94 -24.51
C ASN A 379 9.18 -12.26 -23.19
N LYS A 380 10.37 -11.62 -23.12
CA LYS A 380 10.88 -10.99 -21.89
C LYS A 380 9.89 -9.97 -21.28
N SER A 381 9.44 -8.99 -22.06
CA SER A 381 8.54 -7.93 -21.59
C SER A 381 7.16 -8.48 -21.21
N THR A 382 6.68 -9.53 -21.91
CA THR A 382 5.45 -10.25 -21.55
C THR A 382 5.58 -10.94 -20.19
N PHE A 383 6.71 -11.63 -19.95
CA PHE A 383 7.01 -12.23 -18.65
C PHE A 383 7.08 -11.19 -17.54
N CYS A 384 7.79 -10.08 -17.76
CA CYS A 384 7.87 -9.00 -16.76
C CYS A 384 6.48 -8.46 -16.38
N ARG A 385 5.61 -8.28 -17.38
CA ARG A 385 4.24 -7.83 -17.17
C ARG A 385 3.38 -8.85 -16.43
N SER A 386 3.57 -10.14 -16.68
CA SER A 386 2.82 -11.21 -16.02
C SER A 386 3.17 -11.41 -14.54
N LEU A 387 4.23 -10.78 -14.04
CA LEU A 387 4.55 -10.81 -12.61
C LEU A 387 3.54 -10.01 -11.78
N VAL A 388 2.88 -9.01 -12.36
CA VAL A 388 1.87 -8.20 -11.68
C VAL A 388 0.48 -8.76 -11.98
N PRO A 389 -0.34 -9.06 -10.95
CA PRO A 389 -1.68 -9.62 -11.16
C PRO A 389 -2.59 -8.66 -11.92
N PRO A 390 -3.59 -9.16 -12.67
CA PRO A 390 -4.49 -8.32 -13.48
C PRO A 390 -5.16 -7.19 -12.68
N GLU A 391 -5.55 -7.43 -11.44
CA GLU A 391 -6.18 -6.44 -10.55
C GLU A 391 -5.24 -5.26 -10.23
N LEU A 392 -3.92 -5.48 -10.27
CA LEU A 392 -2.87 -4.50 -9.97
C LEU A 392 -2.07 -4.07 -11.21
N GLN A 393 -2.53 -4.39 -12.40
CA GLN A 393 -1.79 -4.17 -13.65
C GLN A 393 -1.49 -2.68 -13.91
N TRP A 394 -2.26 -1.77 -13.33
CA TRP A 394 -1.97 -0.33 -13.31
C TRP A 394 -0.62 0.01 -12.64
N GLY A 395 -0.12 -0.88 -11.78
CA GLY A 395 1.17 -0.75 -11.08
C GLY A 395 2.37 -1.23 -11.90
N TYR A 396 2.19 -1.79 -13.10
CA TYR A 396 3.27 -2.13 -14.02
C TYR A 396 3.58 -0.95 -14.95
N ASN A 397 4.87 -0.59 -15.07
CA ASN A 397 5.30 0.48 -15.96
C ASN A 397 6.59 0.06 -16.68
N ASP A 398 6.54 0.02 -18.00
CA ASP A 398 7.66 -0.28 -18.92
C ASP A 398 8.07 0.93 -19.77
N ASN A 399 7.52 2.11 -19.45
CA ASN A 399 7.70 3.34 -20.23
C ASN A 399 8.37 4.43 -19.39
N LEU A 400 9.39 4.06 -18.63
CA LEU A 400 10.06 4.96 -17.70
C LEU A 400 11.13 5.81 -18.40
N VAL A 401 10.92 7.11 -18.47
CA VAL A 401 11.91 8.06 -19.04
C VAL A 401 12.89 8.49 -17.95
N LEU A 402 14.06 7.87 -17.89
CA LEU A 402 15.06 8.09 -16.83
C LEU A 402 15.65 9.53 -16.79
N SER A 403 15.54 10.29 -17.85
CA SER A 403 15.91 11.72 -17.87
C SER A 403 14.97 12.59 -17.05
N GLU A 404 13.69 12.18 -16.91
CA GLU A 404 12.64 12.88 -16.18
C GLU A 404 12.63 12.50 -14.69
N LYS A 405 13.65 12.93 -13.96
CA LYS A 405 13.90 12.53 -12.56
C LYS A 405 12.67 12.62 -11.66
N ARG A 406 11.84 13.66 -11.82
CA ARG A 406 10.63 13.84 -11.00
C ARG A 406 9.59 12.77 -11.29
N GLN A 407 9.38 12.43 -12.55
CA GLN A 407 8.44 11.37 -12.96
C GLN A 407 8.91 10.00 -12.47
N VAL A 408 10.22 9.73 -12.53
CA VAL A 408 10.81 8.51 -12.01
C VAL A 408 10.56 8.37 -10.50
N LEU A 409 10.84 9.43 -9.73
CA LEU A 409 10.61 9.43 -8.28
C LEU A 409 9.12 9.24 -7.93
N GLN A 410 8.22 9.85 -8.70
CA GLN A 410 6.78 9.64 -8.55
C GLN A 410 6.38 8.21 -8.88
N ALA A 411 6.88 7.65 -9.98
CA ALA A 411 6.62 6.26 -10.36
C ALA A 411 7.09 5.27 -9.29
N MET A 412 8.23 5.54 -8.62
CA MET A 412 8.72 4.70 -7.52
C MET A 412 7.75 4.60 -6.34
N CYS A 413 6.89 5.59 -6.13
CA CYS A 413 5.91 5.62 -5.05
C CYS A 413 4.52 5.11 -5.46
N GLN A 414 4.24 5.06 -6.76
CA GLN A 414 2.91 4.74 -7.29
C GLN A 414 2.87 3.46 -8.12
N ALA A 415 4.00 3.04 -8.70
CA ALA A 415 4.09 1.76 -9.41
C ALA A 415 4.53 0.63 -8.46
N LEU A 416 4.31 -0.60 -8.89
CA LEU A 416 4.68 -1.83 -8.19
C LEU A 416 5.91 -2.49 -8.81
N LEU A 417 5.99 -2.47 -10.12
CA LEU A 417 7.08 -3.03 -10.89
C LEU A 417 7.43 -2.09 -12.05
N LEU A 418 8.67 -1.62 -12.05
CA LEU A 418 9.25 -0.79 -13.10
C LEU A 418 10.14 -1.66 -13.98
N ASN A 419 9.75 -1.86 -15.22
CA ASN A 419 10.57 -2.56 -16.20
C ASN A 419 11.44 -1.56 -16.96
N LEU A 420 12.75 -1.69 -16.79
CA LEU A 420 13.73 -0.97 -17.60
C LEU A 420 13.89 -1.73 -18.94
N ASP A 421 12.89 -1.55 -19.81
CA ASP A 421 12.91 -2.20 -21.12
C ASP A 421 14.03 -1.61 -21.98
N GLU A 422 14.62 -2.42 -22.85
CA GLU A 422 15.78 -2.04 -23.66
C GLU A 422 16.93 -1.41 -22.83
N PHE A 423 17.32 -2.08 -21.73
CA PHE A 423 18.37 -1.62 -20.82
C PHE A 423 19.67 -1.20 -21.52
N ASN A 424 19.97 -1.81 -22.68
CA ASN A 424 21.10 -1.46 -23.55
C ASN A 424 21.07 0.00 -24.06
N GLN A 425 19.92 0.67 -24.09
CA GLN A 425 19.81 2.07 -24.48
C GLN A 425 20.11 3.05 -23.33
N ILE A 426 20.19 2.56 -22.08
CA ILE A 426 20.51 3.40 -20.93
C ILE A 426 22.00 3.74 -20.96
N SER A 427 22.31 5.04 -21.09
CA SER A 427 23.70 5.47 -21.16
C SER A 427 24.52 5.10 -19.92
N PRO A 428 25.83 4.84 -20.05
CA PRO A 428 26.70 4.51 -18.92
C PRO A 428 26.64 5.54 -17.78
N GLN A 429 26.53 6.83 -18.08
CA GLN A 429 26.43 7.89 -17.08
C GLN A 429 25.16 7.78 -16.24
N VAL A 430 24.03 7.39 -16.85
CA VAL A 430 22.76 7.19 -16.16
C VAL A 430 22.81 5.92 -15.31
N GLN A 431 23.39 4.82 -15.82
CA GLN A 431 23.58 3.58 -15.07
C GLN A 431 24.44 3.80 -13.82
N GLN A 432 25.62 4.42 -13.99
CA GLN A 432 26.60 4.64 -12.91
C GLN A 432 26.16 5.72 -11.90
N GLY A 433 25.34 6.67 -12.33
CA GLY A 433 24.90 7.80 -11.53
C GLY A 433 23.49 7.62 -10.97
N PHE A 434 22.51 8.03 -11.75
CA PHE A 434 21.13 8.15 -11.28
C PHE A 434 20.49 6.79 -10.96
N LEU A 435 20.56 5.81 -11.86
CA LEU A 435 19.94 4.52 -11.69
C LEU A 435 20.51 3.75 -10.49
N LYS A 436 21.84 3.79 -10.33
CA LYS A 436 22.54 3.21 -9.19
C LYS A 436 22.03 3.73 -7.85
N ASN A 437 21.67 5.02 -7.78
CA ASN A 437 21.17 5.65 -6.58
C ASN A 437 19.70 5.28 -6.31
N ILE A 438 18.83 5.38 -7.32
CA ILE A 438 17.39 5.18 -7.12
C ILE A 438 17.03 3.74 -6.77
N ILE A 439 17.76 2.73 -7.30
CA ILE A 439 17.51 1.31 -7.00
C ILE A 439 17.66 1.01 -5.49
N GLN A 440 18.46 1.78 -4.76
CA GLN A 440 18.72 1.56 -3.33
C GLN A 440 17.78 2.31 -2.39
N LEU A 441 17.07 3.35 -2.89
CA LEU A 441 16.27 4.20 -2.03
C LEU A 441 15.13 3.40 -1.37
N PRO A 442 14.98 3.45 -0.04
CA PRO A 442 13.83 2.87 0.64
C PRO A 442 12.60 3.77 0.58
N SER A 443 12.81 5.08 0.43
CA SER A 443 11.80 6.13 0.37
C SER A 443 12.22 7.23 -0.59
N VAL A 444 11.28 8.07 -0.96
CA VAL A 444 11.49 9.18 -1.90
C VAL A 444 11.02 10.48 -1.26
N LYS A 445 11.90 11.49 -1.25
CA LYS A 445 11.56 12.85 -0.83
C LYS A 445 11.21 13.70 -2.04
N MET A 446 9.94 14.10 -2.14
CA MET A 446 9.46 14.95 -3.22
C MET A 446 8.35 15.88 -2.77
N LYS A 447 8.16 16.97 -3.50
CA LYS A 447 6.99 17.83 -3.35
C LYS A 447 5.87 17.25 -4.20
N PRO A 448 4.74 16.81 -3.60
CA PRO A 448 3.62 16.28 -4.39
C PRO A 448 3.03 17.38 -5.29
N PRO A 449 2.33 17.02 -6.36
CA PRO A 449 1.56 17.98 -7.14
C PRO A 449 0.63 18.76 -6.20
N TYR A 450 0.62 20.09 -6.32
CA TYR A 450 -0.15 21.01 -5.46
C TYR A 450 0.20 21.02 -3.96
N GLY A 451 1.18 20.24 -3.53
CA GLY A 451 1.65 20.28 -2.14
C GLY A 451 2.40 21.56 -1.81
N SER A 452 2.36 22.00 -0.54
CA SER A 452 3.07 23.20 -0.06
C SER A 452 4.53 22.91 0.30
N HIS A 453 4.85 21.69 0.74
CA HIS A 453 6.17 21.31 1.27
C HIS A 453 6.64 19.95 0.74
N VAL A 454 7.94 19.67 0.91
CA VAL A 454 8.53 18.35 0.59
C VAL A 454 8.06 17.34 1.62
N GLN A 455 7.60 16.18 1.14
CA GLN A 455 7.18 15.05 1.94
C GLN A 455 8.00 13.82 1.59
N GLU A 456 8.11 12.90 2.53
CA GLU A 456 8.73 11.61 2.33
C GLU A 456 7.65 10.55 2.05
N PHE A 457 7.81 9.84 0.95
CA PHE A 457 6.91 8.76 0.54
C PHE A 457 7.64 7.43 0.56
N PRO A 458 7.06 6.36 1.08
CA PRO A 458 7.64 5.04 0.96
C PRO A 458 7.72 4.65 -0.52
N ARG A 459 8.82 4.01 -0.91
CA ARG A 459 8.94 3.41 -2.23
C ARG A 459 8.18 2.10 -2.27
N MET A 460 7.32 1.91 -3.27
CA MET A 460 6.58 0.67 -3.53
C MET A 460 7.22 -0.15 -4.66
N ALA A 461 7.76 0.53 -5.67
CA ALA A 461 8.25 -0.12 -6.87
C ALA A 461 9.51 -0.94 -6.65
N SER A 462 9.54 -2.15 -7.19
CA SER A 462 10.76 -2.90 -7.51
C SER A 462 11.14 -2.72 -8.97
N PHE A 463 12.38 -3.04 -9.31
CA PHE A 463 12.87 -2.94 -10.69
C PHE A 463 13.10 -4.33 -11.29
N ILE A 464 12.85 -4.44 -12.58
CA ILE A 464 13.26 -5.53 -13.46
C ILE A 464 13.77 -4.90 -14.75
N ALA A 465 14.60 -5.58 -15.53
CA ALA A 465 15.16 -5.05 -16.75
C ALA A 465 15.20 -6.10 -17.86
N THR A 466 15.15 -5.66 -19.11
CA THR A 466 15.30 -6.51 -20.29
C THR A 466 16.35 -5.92 -21.23
N SER A 467 17.08 -6.78 -21.94
CA SER A 467 18.04 -6.37 -22.96
C SER A 467 18.05 -7.32 -24.16
N ASN A 468 18.35 -6.76 -25.32
CA ASN A 468 18.60 -7.51 -26.54
C ASN A 468 20.11 -7.64 -26.86
N MET A 469 20.97 -7.10 -25.99
CA MET A 469 22.43 -7.14 -26.11
C MET A 469 23.03 -7.71 -24.84
N GLU A 470 24.21 -8.29 -24.94
CA GLU A 470 24.93 -8.92 -23.82
C GLU A 470 25.85 -7.91 -23.10
N ASP A 471 26.60 -7.10 -23.85
CA ASP A 471 27.56 -6.14 -23.29
C ASP A 471 26.85 -4.87 -22.82
N ILE A 472 26.30 -4.88 -21.60
CA ILE A 472 25.38 -3.80 -21.14
C ILE A 472 25.71 -3.25 -19.76
N LEU A 473 26.45 -3.97 -18.93
CA LEU A 473 26.79 -3.51 -17.58
C LEU A 473 28.06 -2.66 -17.62
N SER A 474 27.90 -1.36 -17.48
CA SER A 474 29.00 -0.38 -17.61
C SER A 474 29.65 0.02 -16.28
N ASP A 475 29.07 -0.34 -15.11
CA ASP A 475 29.60 0.00 -13.78
C ASP A 475 30.07 -1.26 -13.03
N PRO A 476 31.37 -1.59 -13.04
CA PRO A 476 31.90 -2.76 -12.34
C PRO A 476 31.61 -2.77 -10.84
N SER A 477 31.47 -1.59 -10.22
CA SER A 477 31.14 -1.46 -8.79
C SER A 477 29.62 -1.56 -8.52
N GLY A 478 28.81 -1.39 -9.56
CA GLY A 478 27.34 -1.39 -9.52
C GLY A 478 26.70 -2.70 -9.96
N ASN A 479 27.43 -3.58 -10.60
CA ASN A 479 26.91 -4.82 -11.20
C ASN A 479 26.19 -5.73 -10.21
N ARG A 480 26.51 -5.69 -8.93
CA ARG A 480 25.80 -6.41 -7.86
C ARG A 480 24.30 -6.08 -7.73
N ARG A 481 23.84 -5.02 -8.41
CA ARG A 481 22.43 -4.60 -8.40
C ARG A 481 21.58 -5.29 -9.47
N PHE A 482 22.22 -6.01 -10.36
CA PHE A 482 21.54 -6.72 -11.44
C PHE A 482 21.77 -8.22 -11.32
N LEU A 483 20.70 -8.99 -11.44
CA LEU A 483 20.76 -10.44 -11.60
C LEU A 483 20.76 -10.73 -13.10
N GLY A 484 21.93 -10.70 -13.72
CA GLY A 484 22.08 -10.95 -15.15
C GLY A 484 21.79 -12.41 -15.49
N VAL A 485 20.83 -12.61 -16.37
CA VAL A 485 20.37 -13.93 -16.80
C VAL A 485 20.24 -13.96 -18.31
N GLU A 486 21.07 -14.76 -18.94
CA GLU A 486 20.98 -15.05 -20.37
C GLU A 486 19.98 -16.18 -20.60
N LEU A 487 19.05 -15.94 -21.53
CA LEU A 487 18.03 -16.90 -21.90
C LEU A 487 18.54 -17.80 -23.02
N THR A 488 18.39 -19.10 -22.84
CA THR A 488 18.74 -20.12 -23.85
C THR A 488 17.61 -20.39 -24.84
N GLY A 489 16.40 -19.88 -24.56
CA GLY A 489 15.21 -20.02 -25.40
C GLY A 489 14.12 -19.03 -25.02
N PRO A 490 13.00 -19.00 -25.75
CA PRO A 490 11.85 -18.16 -25.41
C PRO A 490 11.22 -18.57 -24.08
N ILE A 491 10.79 -17.57 -23.30
CA ILE A 491 10.05 -17.80 -22.07
C ILE A 491 8.67 -18.37 -22.41
N ASP A 492 8.25 -19.40 -21.68
CA ASP A 492 6.89 -19.93 -21.78
C ASP A 492 5.92 -19.01 -21.03
N VAL A 493 5.15 -18.26 -21.78
CA VAL A 493 4.10 -17.34 -21.27
C VAL A 493 2.70 -17.84 -21.65
N SER A 494 2.55 -19.10 -22.05
CA SER A 494 1.29 -19.69 -22.49
C SER A 494 0.25 -19.77 -21.37
N GLN A 495 0.71 -19.84 -20.13
CA GLN A 495 -0.15 -19.87 -18.95
C GLN A 495 0.18 -18.71 -18.01
N LEU A 496 -0.85 -18.06 -17.52
CA LEU A 496 -0.69 -17.05 -16.46
C LEU A 496 -0.39 -17.74 -15.13
N PRO A 497 0.44 -17.12 -14.28
CA PRO A 497 0.69 -17.62 -12.93
C PRO A 497 -0.61 -17.75 -12.12
N ASN A 498 -0.69 -18.74 -11.24
CA ASN A 498 -1.72 -18.73 -10.21
C ASN A 498 -1.38 -17.66 -9.18
N TYR A 499 -1.86 -16.44 -9.39
CA TYR A 499 -1.51 -15.28 -8.58
C TYR A 499 -1.87 -15.46 -7.10
N GLU A 500 -3.02 -16.09 -6.80
CA GLU A 500 -3.40 -16.34 -5.42
C GLU A 500 -2.35 -17.20 -4.70
N GLN A 501 -1.90 -18.29 -5.31
CA GLN A 501 -0.92 -19.18 -4.72
C GLN A 501 0.49 -18.57 -4.69
N LEU A 502 0.87 -17.87 -5.77
CA LEU A 502 2.16 -17.21 -5.91
C LEU A 502 2.39 -16.18 -4.80
N TYR A 503 1.40 -15.32 -4.56
CA TYR A 503 1.48 -14.29 -3.53
C TYR A 503 1.20 -14.83 -2.13
N ALA A 504 0.36 -15.86 -1.99
CA ALA A 504 0.17 -16.56 -0.72
C ALA A 504 1.47 -17.21 -0.23
N GLN A 505 2.25 -17.83 -1.13
CA GLN A 505 3.56 -18.37 -0.81
C GLN A 505 4.53 -17.27 -0.35
N ALA A 506 4.61 -16.16 -1.11
CA ALA A 506 5.48 -15.04 -0.75
C ALA A 506 5.13 -14.47 0.63
N LEU A 507 3.84 -14.33 0.92
CA LEU A 507 3.39 -13.84 2.23
C LEU A 507 3.73 -14.82 3.36
N ALA A 508 3.57 -16.12 3.15
CA ALA A 508 3.94 -17.15 4.13
C ALA A 508 5.46 -17.15 4.40
N ALA A 509 6.28 -17.05 3.36
CA ALA A 509 7.73 -16.98 3.48
C ALA A 509 8.19 -15.70 4.22
N LEU A 510 7.61 -14.57 3.90
CA LEU A 510 7.89 -13.29 4.60
C LEU A 510 7.48 -13.35 6.08
N GLN A 511 6.38 -14.02 6.37
CA GLN A 511 5.90 -14.23 7.74
C GLN A 511 6.82 -15.17 8.53
N ALA A 512 7.38 -16.19 7.87
CA ALA A 512 8.38 -17.06 8.44
C ALA A 512 9.75 -16.38 8.65
N GLY A 513 9.90 -15.12 8.21
CA GLY A 513 11.13 -14.35 8.36
C GLY A 513 12.21 -14.70 7.34
N GLU A 514 11.84 -15.22 6.17
CA GLU A 514 12.78 -15.53 5.10
C GLU A 514 13.48 -14.28 4.57
N LYS A 515 14.72 -14.45 4.12
CA LYS A 515 15.56 -13.33 3.66
C LYS A 515 15.01 -12.67 2.39
N THR A 516 14.93 -11.35 2.40
CA THR A 516 14.56 -10.49 1.25
C THR A 516 15.76 -9.72 0.70
N TYR A 517 16.96 -10.18 0.96
CA TYR A 517 18.19 -9.51 0.53
C TYR A 517 19.29 -10.54 0.25
N PHE A 518 20.27 -10.14 -0.55
CA PHE A 518 21.43 -10.93 -0.88
C PHE A 518 22.58 -10.61 0.09
N ASP A 519 23.13 -11.61 0.73
CA ASP A 519 24.29 -11.47 1.62
C ASP A 519 25.59 -11.26 0.86
N ALA A 520 26.72 -11.16 1.58
CA ALA A 520 28.02 -10.87 0.98
C ALA A 520 28.50 -12.00 0.04
N GLU A 521 28.19 -13.25 0.34
CA GLU A 521 28.58 -14.41 -0.49
C GLU A 521 27.75 -14.47 -1.76
N GLN A 522 26.42 -14.35 -1.64
CA GLN A 522 25.53 -14.27 -2.79
C GLN A 522 25.86 -13.06 -3.68
N THR A 523 26.21 -11.93 -3.08
CA THR A 523 26.64 -10.74 -3.83
C THR A 523 27.91 -11.01 -4.65
N LYS A 524 28.88 -11.76 -4.11
CA LYS A 524 30.07 -12.17 -4.88
C LYS A 524 29.72 -13.09 -6.05
N LEU A 525 28.80 -14.05 -5.84
CA LEU A 525 28.33 -14.93 -6.92
C LEU A 525 27.62 -14.15 -8.03
N ILE A 526 26.76 -13.19 -7.66
CA ILE A 526 26.10 -12.29 -8.61
C ILE A 526 27.14 -11.51 -9.43
N MET A 527 28.12 -10.91 -8.78
CA MET A 527 29.18 -10.17 -9.46
C MET A 527 30.01 -11.07 -10.38
N ALA A 528 30.32 -12.29 -9.96
CA ALA A 528 31.05 -13.26 -10.80
C ALA A 528 30.23 -13.67 -12.03
N SER A 529 28.94 -13.93 -11.87
CA SER A 529 28.03 -14.27 -12.97
C SER A 529 27.86 -13.11 -13.96
N ASN A 530 27.87 -11.88 -13.46
CA ASN A 530 27.67 -10.68 -14.29
C ASN A 530 28.89 -10.29 -15.13
N ARG A 531 30.07 -10.83 -14.87
CA ARG A 531 31.29 -10.49 -15.63
C ARG A 531 31.14 -10.67 -17.15
N LYS A 532 30.40 -11.67 -17.58
CA LYS A 532 30.16 -11.93 -19.00
C LYS A 532 29.29 -10.84 -19.68
N PHE A 533 28.58 -10.04 -18.89
CA PHE A 533 27.73 -8.94 -19.38
C PHE A 533 28.36 -7.55 -19.22
N GLU A 534 29.60 -7.50 -18.73
CA GLU A 534 30.30 -6.23 -18.56
C GLU A 534 30.79 -5.71 -19.92
N VAL A 535 30.55 -4.42 -20.14
CA VAL A 535 31.07 -3.72 -21.30
C VAL A 535 32.59 -3.69 -21.20
N ILE A 536 33.26 -4.41 -22.10
CA ILE A 536 34.72 -4.35 -22.22
C ILE A 536 35.07 -3.00 -22.82
N SER A 537 35.72 -2.13 -22.04
CA SER A 537 36.09 -0.82 -22.55
C SER A 537 37.13 -0.92 -23.64
N PRO A 538 37.17 -0.02 -24.62
CA PRO A 538 38.24 0.00 -25.64
C PRO A 538 39.64 -0.06 -25.02
N VAL A 539 39.83 0.57 -23.86
CA VAL A 539 41.13 0.52 -23.14
C VAL A 539 41.49 -0.87 -22.68
N ASP A 540 40.50 -1.64 -22.18
CA ASP A 540 40.72 -3.01 -21.72
C ASP A 540 40.98 -3.94 -22.91
N GLN A 541 40.27 -3.72 -24.03
CA GLN A 541 40.52 -4.46 -25.27
C GLN A 541 41.97 -4.25 -25.79
N TYR A 542 42.41 -2.98 -25.84
CA TYR A 542 43.76 -2.63 -26.26
C TYR A 542 44.81 -3.11 -25.24
N PHE A 543 44.50 -3.02 -23.92
CA PHE A 543 45.41 -3.58 -22.92
C PHE A 543 45.62 -5.06 -23.15
N ASN A 544 44.56 -5.85 -23.31
CA ASN A 544 44.66 -7.30 -23.59
C ASN A 544 45.29 -7.62 -24.95
N LEU A 545 45.24 -6.69 -25.91
CA LEU A 545 45.90 -6.86 -27.20
C LEU A 545 47.43 -6.72 -27.10
N TYR A 546 47.90 -5.74 -26.30
CA TYR A 546 49.32 -5.39 -26.24
C TYR A 546 50.04 -5.85 -24.97
N PHE A 547 49.33 -6.28 -23.95
CA PHE A 547 49.87 -6.72 -22.68
C PHE A 547 49.26 -8.04 -22.23
N ASP A 548 50.10 -8.91 -21.61
CA ASP A 548 49.66 -10.07 -20.84
C ASP A 548 49.94 -9.86 -19.35
N LEU A 549 49.10 -10.47 -18.51
CA LEU A 549 49.30 -10.52 -17.07
C LEU A 549 50.18 -11.71 -16.73
N THR A 550 51.16 -11.53 -15.86
CA THR A 550 52.05 -12.61 -15.38
C THR A 550 52.27 -12.48 -13.87
N ASP A 551 52.52 -13.62 -13.24
CA ASP A 551 52.92 -13.69 -11.84
C ASP A 551 54.45 -13.90 -11.73
N ASP A 552 55.14 -14.18 -12.83
CA ASP A 552 56.59 -14.40 -12.87
C ASP A 552 57.31 -13.10 -13.24
N ALA A 553 58.00 -12.53 -12.24
CA ALA A 553 58.80 -11.32 -12.42
C ALA A 553 60.01 -11.49 -13.40
N LYS A 554 60.30 -12.70 -13.85
CA LYS A 554 61.32 -12.95 -14.87
C LYS A 554 60.78 -12.82 -16.28
N LEU A 555 59.46 -12.98 -16.45
CA LEU A 555 58.79 -12.92 -17.76
C LEU A 555 58.20 -11.54 -18.02
N GLY A 556 57.97 -10.74 -16.99
CA GLY A 556 57.32 -9.43 -17.09
C GLY A 556 58.14 -8.27 -16.54
N GLU A 557 57.68 -7.07 -16.85
CA GLU A 557 58.26 -5.83 -16.39
C GLU A 557 57.30 -5.07 -15.48
N TYR A 558 57.84 -4.39 -14.46
CA TYR A 558 57.05 -3.55 -13.55
C TYR A 558 56.89 -2.15 -14.12
N LEU A 559 55.76 -1.88 -14.75
CA LEU A 559 55.44 -0.58 -15.34
C LEU A 559 54.42 0.19 -14.47
N THR A 560 54.52 1.50 -14.47
CA THR A 560 53.52 2.38 -13.89
C THR A 560 52.25 2.44 -14.78
N ALA A 561 51.12 2.83 -14.21
CA ALA A 561 49.91 3.05 -15.01
C ALA A 561 50.11 4.11 -16.13
N ALA A 562 51.00 5.06 -15.91
CA ALA A 562 51.33 6.09 -16.88
C ALA A 562 52.13 5.53 -18.06
N GLU A 563 53.14 4.69 -17.82
CA GLU A 563 53.95 4.02 -18.82
C GLU A 563 53.08 3.11 -19.70
N ILE A 564 52.25 2.25 -19.07
CA ILE A 564 51.31 1.37 -19.78
C ILE A 564 50.34 2.19 -20.63
N PHE A 565 49.79 3.27 -20.09
CA PHE A 565 48.83 4.13 -20.78
C PHE A 565 49.46 4.86 -21.97
N GLN A 566 50.72 5.30 -21.84
CA GLN A 566 51.45 5.96 -22.90
C GLN A 566 51.78 4.98 -24.04
N GLU A 567 52.16 3.75 -23.70
CA GLU A 567 52.43 2.68 -24.68
C GLU A 567 51.16 2.32 -25.45
N LEU A 568 50.02 2.13 -24.76
CA LEU A 568 48.74 1.92 -25.42
C LEU A 568 48.37 3.08 -26.35
N LYS A 569 48.65 4.32 -25.93
CA LYS A 569 48.35 5.51 -26.74
C LYS A 569 49.21 5.60 -28.00
N SER A 570 50.49 5.11 -27.95
CA SER A 570 51.37 5.07 -29.11
C SER A 570 50.85 4.12 -30.20
N HIS A 571 50.23 3.02 -29.82
CA HIS A 571 49.72 2.00 -30.73
C HIS A 571 48.32 2.33 -31.31
N ILE A 572 47.48 3.09 -30.57
CA ILE A 572 46.08 3.30 -30.92
C ILE A 572 45.89 4.50 -31.85
N GLY A 573 46.84 5.45 -31.91
CA GLY A 573 46.69 6.69 -32.67
C GLY A 573 45.66 7.68 -32.06
N SER A 574 45.50 8.82 -32.67
CA SER A 574 44.68 9.93 -32.18
C SER A 574 43.15 9.75 -32.38
N SER A 575 42.72 8.71 -33.09
CA SER A 575 41.30 8.51 -33.45
C SER A 575 40.44 7.88 -32.37
N VAL A 576 41.01 7.23 -31.35
CA VAL A 576 40.29 6.62 -30.25
C VAL A 576 40.45 7.46 -28.99
N LYS A 577 39.31 7.89 -28.42
CA LYS A 577 39.29 8.57 -27.13
C LYS A 577 39.55 7.55 -26.02
N LEU A 578 40.78 7.45 -25.58
CA LEU A 578 41.11 6.72 -24.35
C LEU A 578 40.54 7.47 -23.13
N SER A 579 40.15 6.73 -22.10
CA SER A 579 39.86 7.29 -20.79
C SER A 579 41.05 8.08 -20.25
N ASN A 580 40.83 8.98 -19.29
CA ASN A 580 41.93 9.70 -18.68
C ASN A 580 42.85 8.74 -17.85
N LEU A 581 44.11 9.09 -17.67
CA LEU A 581 45.12 8.30 -16.96
C LEU A 581 44.65 7.88 -15.54
N ILE A 582 43.92 8.75 -14.83
CA ILE A 582 43.42 8.47 -13.47
C ILE A 582 42.41 7.31 -13.50
N SER A 583 41.48 7.37 -14.46
CA SER A 583 40.46 6.32 -14.66
C SER A 583 41.12 4.97 -15.06
N PHE A 584 42.14 5.03 -15.94
CA PHE A 584 42.90 3.87 -16.34
C PHE A 584 43.66 3.23 -15.17
N GLY A 585 44.37 4.03 -14.38
CA GLY A 585 45.11 3.53 -13.21
C GLY A 585 44.21 2.90 -12.14
N ARG A 586 42.99 3.46 -11.93
CA ARG A 586 41.99 2.83 -11.06
C ARG A 586 41.53 1.46 -11.60
N LYS A 587 41.29 1.36 -12.88
CA LYS A 587 40.92 0.08 -13.53
C LYS A 587 42.02 -0.95 -13.41
N LEU A 588 43.27 -0.61 -13.76
CA LEU A 588 44.41 -1.50 -13.58
C LEU A 588 44.52 -2.03 -12.14
N SER A 589 44.33 -1.15 -11.16
CA SER A 589 44.39 -1.55 -9.74
C SER A 589 43.26 -2.48 -9.31
N GLN A 590 42.18 -2.58 -10.07
CA GLN A 590 41.01 -3.42 -9.80
C GLN A 590 41.03 -4.75 -10.58
N MET A 591 41.96 -4.94 -11.54
CA MET A 591 42.08 -6.20 -12.29
C MET A 591 42.46 -7.36 -11.35
N PRO A 592 41.67 -8.43 -11.29
CA PRO A 592 41.83 -9.47 -10.27
C PRO A 592 43.13 -10.29 -10.39
N SER A 593 43.74 -10.32 -11.56
CA SER A 593 44.93 -11.12 -11.82
C SER A 593 46.19 -10.28 -12.02
N ILE A 594 46.17 -8.97 -11.72
CA ILE A 594 47.32 -8.12 -11.91
C ILE A 594 48.22 -8.08 -10.67
N HIS A 595 49.45 -8.54 -10.82
CA HIS A 595 50.47 -8.39 -9.78
C HIS A 595 50.90 -6.93 -9.68
N ARG A 596 50.81 -6.35 -8.45
CA ARG A 596 51.20 -4.97 -8.19
C ARG A 596 52.15 -4.86 -7.01
N LYS A 597 53.14 -4.00 -7.14
CA LYS A 597 54.13 -3.74 -6.10
C LYS A 597 54.34 -2.23 -5.96
N ARG A 598 54.51 -1.76 -4.73
CA ARG A 598 54.79 -0.36 -4.45
C ARG A 598 56.30 -0.11 -4.47
N PHE A 599 56.72 0.82 -5.29
CA PHE A 599 58.08 1.33 -5.38
C PHE A 599 58.18 2.74 -4.83
N ASN A 600 59.38 3.30 -4.73
CA ASN A 600 59.59 4.65 -4.19
C ASN A 600 58.89 5.75 -5.01
N ASP A 601 58.66 5.53 -6.29
CA ASP A 601 58.04 6.41 -7.28
C ASP A 601 56.53 6.11 -7.52
N GLY A 602 55.98 5.12 -6.83
CA GLY A 602 54.54 4.80 -6.91
C GLY A 602 54.18 3.36 -7.01
N MET A 603 52.95 3.07 -7.43
CA MET A 603 52.43 1.73 -7.68
C MET A 603 52.80 1.29 -9.09
N ARG A 604 53.47 0.10 -9.23
CA ARG A 604 53.78 -0.51 -10.50
C ARG A 604 53.07 -1.85 -10.66
N TYR A 605 52.81 -2.22 -11.90
CA TYR A 605 52.05 -3.40 -12.32
C TYR A 605 52.94 -4.31 -13.15
N LEU A 606 52.93 -5.60 -12.84
CA LEU A 606 53.73 -6.59 -13.56
C LEU A 606 52.97 -7.03 -14.81
N VAL A 607 53.52 -6.72 -15.97
CA VAL A 607 52.93 -6.99 -17.28
C VAL A 607 53.99 -7.49 -18.27
N VAL A 608 53.57 -8.25 -19.26
CA VAL A 608 54.38 -8.66 -20.40
C VAL A 608 53.88 -7.94 -21.63
N GLN A 609 54.74 -7.18 -22.28
CA GLN A 609 54.40 -6.53 -23.54
C GLN A 609 54.39 -7.56 -24.67
N LYS A 610 53.33 -7.61 -25.45
CA LYS A 610 53.20 -8.46 -26.64
C LYS A 610 53.90 -7.78 -27.79
N SER A 611 54.70 -8.54 -28.50
CA SER A 611 55.41 -8.10 -29.71
C SER A 611 54.47 -7.93 -30.92
#